data_2a060a3781d2de4ad0e1a64a0c858105
#
_entry.id   2a060a3781d2de4ad0e1a64a0c858105
#
_cell.length_a   1.000
_cell.length_b   1.000
_cell.length_c   1.000
_cell.angle_alpha   90.00
_cell.angle_beta   90.00
_cell.angle_gamma   90.00
#
_symmetry.space_group_name_H-M   'P 1'
#
loop_
_entity.id
_entity.type
_entity.pdbx_description
1 polymer ?
#
loop_
_entity_poly.entity_id
_entity_poly.type
_entity_poly.pdbx_seq_one_letter_code
_entity_poly.pdbx_strand_id
1 'polypeptide(L)'
;MVKPLAPLIRLFFSDLLSALQDKEPGPDEPWPVMIMLDEFNRLGKMPIVAESIEVLRHYRGHLAVVTQTIPAIDEIYGENTRRALQGNAGVKLYLTPSDEKTVEELSKAVGKTTKTVVTKSRSIGKNPFEGRSQSERTEETSLLPEDEARRLPLDEIVIVVDAQMPIRAKRVVYYEDPFFKAIHAAQTGELPFPKPGGGGPQGTLPLSM
;
A
#
# COMPACT_ATOMS: atom_id res chain seq x y z
N MET A 1 10.13 -19.42 10.29
CA MET A 1 9.60 -20.78 10.04
C MET A 1 9.00 -20.99 8.64
N VAL A 2 8.95 -19.98 7.78
CA VAL A 2 8.35 -20.05 6.42
C VAL A 2 9.31 -20.62 5.36
N LYS A 3 10.62 -20.50 5.55
CA LYS A 3 11.64 -20.89 4.52
C LYS A 3 11.47 -22.31 3.92
N PRO A 4 11.19 -23.38 4.69
CA PRO A 4 11.04 -24.70 4.08
C PRO A 4 9.74 -24.88 3.29
N LEU A 5 8.69 -24.11 3.59
CA LEU A 5 7.40 -24.16 2.91
C LEU A 5 7.28 -23.16 1.75
N ALA A 6 8.20 -22.22 1.61
CA ALA A 6 8.17 -21.19 0.58
C ALA A 6 8.04 -21.74 -0.85
N PRO A 7 8.70 -22.86 -1.24
CA PRO A 7 8.51 -23.45 -2.57
C PRO A 7 7.07 -23.93 -2.82
N LEU A 8 6.44 -24.54 -1.81
CA LEU A 8 5.08 -25.02 -1.91
C LEU A 8 4.09 -23.85 -2.03
N ILE A 9 4.27 -22.82 -1.22
CA ILE A 9 3.46 -21.58 -1.26
C ILE A 9 3.61 -20.90 -2.61
N ARG A 10 4.83 -20.80 -3.13
CA ARG A 10 5.07 -20.24 -4.48
C ARG A 10 4.37 -21.04 -5.56
N LEU A 11 4.43 -22.37 -5.51
CA LEU A 11 3.75 -23.23 -6.45
C LEU A 11 2.23 -23.01 -6.41
N PHE A 12 1.65 -22.96 -5.21
CA PHE A 12 0.23 -22.68 -5.03
C PHE A 12 -0.21 -21.36 -5.64
N PHE A 13 0.50 -20.26 -5.34
CA PHE A 13 0.16 -18.94 -5.90
C PHE A 13 0.44 -18.86 -7.40
N SER A 14 1.46 -19.56 -7.91
CA SER A 14 1.72 -19.62 -9.34
C SER A 14 0.59 -20.33 -10.08
N ASP A 15 0.13 -21.43 -9.55
CA ASP A 15 -0.99 -22.19 -10.10
C ASP A 15 -2.30 -21.39 -10.04
N LEU A 16 -2.58 -20.76 -8.89
CA LEU A 16 -3.74 -19.89 -8.69
C LEU A 16 -3.76 -18.72 -9.69
N LEU A 17 -2.63 -18.01 -9.84
CA LEU A 17 -2.52 -16.89 -10.77
C LEU A 17 -2.67 -17.35 -12.23
N SER A 18 -2.10 -18.50 -12.58
CA SER A 18 -2.26 -19.09 -13.91
C SER A 18 -3.70 -19.49 -14.17
N ALA A 19 -4.35 -20.16 -13.22
CA ALA A 19 -5.74 -20.56 -13.33
C ALA A 19 -6.71 -19.37 -13.47
N LEU A 20 -6.45 -18.27 -12.76
CA LEU A 20 -7.24 -17.04 -12.91
C LEU A 20 -7.09 -16.40 -14.30
N GLN A 21 -5.98 -16.63 -14.98
CA GLN A 21 -5.69 -16.06 -16.30
C GLN A 21 -6.04 -16.99 -17.48
N ASP A 22 -6.49 -18.21 -17.19
CA ASP A 22 -6.82 -19.20 -18.22
C ASP A 22 -8.06 -18.80 -19.02
N LYS A 23 -9.04 -18.15 -18.36
CA LYS A 23 -10.30 -17.75 -18.98
C LYS A 23 -10.80 -16.42 -18.44
N GLU A 24 -11.27 -15.52 -19.32
CA GLU A 24 -11.96 -14.32 -18.89
C GLU A 24 -13.28 -14.65 -18.17
N PRO A 25 -13.57 -14.01 -17.01
CA PRO A 25 -14.77 -14.29 -16.24
C PRO A 25 -16.03 -13.89 -16.99
N GLY A 26 -17.00 -14.82 -17.03
CA GLY A 26 -18.31 -14.63 -17.64
C GLY A 26 -19.27 -13.79 -16.80
N PRO A 27 -20.49 -13.55 -17.31
CA PRO A 27 -21.54 -12.86 -16.57
C PRO A 27 -21.99 -13.58 -15.29
N ASP A 28 -21.81 -14.89 -15.25
CA ASP A 28 -22.10 -15.81 -14.14
C ASP A 28 -20.99 -15.80 -13.05
N GLU A 29 -19.85 -15.16 -13.34
CA GLU A 29 -18.71 -15.00 -12.43
C GLU A 29 -18.51 -13.51 -12.06
N PRO A 30 -19.47 -12.84 -11.40
CA PRO A 30 -19.44 -11.36 -11.23
C PRO A 30 -18.44 -10.88 -10.20
N TRP A 31 -17.92 -11.75 -9.35
CA TRP A 31 -17.13 -11.38 -8.19
C TRP A 31 -15.63 -11.23 -8.52
N PRO A 32 -15.00 -10.11 -8.12
CA PRO A 32 -13.56 -10.00 -8.23
C PRO A 32 -12.86 -10.88 -7.20
N VAL A 33 -11.65 -11.34 -7.53
CA VAL A 33 -10.78 -12.11 -6.63
C VAL A 33 -9.65 -11.23 -6.14
N MET A 34 -9.54 -11.05 -4.81
CA MET A 34 -8.41 -10.37 -4.18
C MET A 34 -7.40 -11.39 -3.67
N ILE A 35 -6.18 -11.30 -4.16
CA ILE A 35 -5.03 -12.07 -3.66
C ILE A 35 -4.15 -11.14 -2.82
N MET A 36 -4.03 -11.43 -1.53
CA MET A 36 -3.17 -10.66 -0.63
C MET A 36 -1.91 -11.47 -0.30
N LEU A 37 -0.76 -10.94 -0.69
CA LEU A 37 0.57 -11.51 -0.42
C LEU A 37 1.20 -10.72 0.73
N ASP A 38 0.91 -11.15 1.96
CA ASP A 38 1.53 -10.57 3.15
C ASP A 38 2.96 -11.10 3.31
N GLU A 39 3.87 -10.24 3.80
CA GLU A 39 5.29 -10.53 3.90
C GLU A 39 5.91 -11.06 2.58
N PHE A 40 5.50 -10.46 1.47
CA PHE A 40 5.83 -10.91 0.10
C PHE A 40 7.32 -11.19 -0.11
N ASN A 41 8.19 -10.41 0.50
CA ASN A 41 9.64 -10.62 0.45
C ASN A 41 10.09 -11.98 1.02
N ARG A 42 9.32 -12.59 1.94
CA ARG A 42 9.67 -13.89 2.52
C ARG A 42 9.38 -15.07 1.60
N LEU A 43 8.55 -14.88 0.60
CA LEU A 43 8.24 -15.91 -0.40
C LEU A 43 9.40 -16.11 -1.40
N GLY A 44 10.35 -15.18 -1.46
CA GLY A 44 11.42 -15.17 -2.45
C GLY A 44 10.92 -14.72 -3.83
N LYS A 45 11.71 -14.98 -4.88
CA LYS A 45 11.38 -14.51 -6.22
C LYS A 45 10.22 -15.29 -6.83
N MET A 46 9.15 -14.57 -7.22
CA MET A 46 7.97 -15.09 -7.92
C MET A 46 7.75 -14.27 -9.20
N PRO A 47 8.37 -14.64 -10.32
CA PRO A 47 8.26 -13.88 -11.59
C PRO A 47 6.82 -13.69 -12.03
N ILE A 48 5.97 -14.70 -11.86
CA ILE A 48 4.55 -14.66 -12.22
C ILE A 48 3.80 -13.50 -11.58
N VAL A 49 4.17 -13.06 -10.38
CA VAL A 49 3.54 -11.90 -9.71
C VAL A 49 3.82 -10.62 -10.50
N ALA A 50 5.06 -10.41 -10.94
CA ALA A 50 5.42 -9.24 -11.72
C ALA A 50 4.77 -9.25 -13.11
N GLU A 51 4.64 -10.42 -13.72
CA GLU A 51 4.01 -10.61 -15.03
C GLU A 51 2.47 -10.46 -14.94
N SER A 52 1.88 -10.99 -13.88
CA SER A 52 0.41 -10.98 -13.70
C SER A 52 -0.15 -9.62 -13.34
N ILE A 53 0.60 -8.75 -12.63
CA ILE A 53 0.07 -7.49 -12.10
C ILE A 53 -0.51 -6.57 -13.19
N GLU A 54 0.01 -6.65 -14.40
CA GLU A 54 -0.44 -5.83 -15.53
C GLU A 54 -1.76 -6.34 -16.13
N VAL A 55 -1.97 -7.65 -16.11
CA VAL A 55 -3.07 -8.31 -16.84
C VAL A 55 -4.22 -8.77 -15.95
N LEU A 56 -3.98 -8.99 -14.66
CA LEU A 56 -4.98 -9.52 -13.71
C LEU A 56 -6.29 -8.75 -13.69
N ARG A 57 -6.24 -7.44 -13.93
CA ARG A 57 -7.46 -6.61 -13.98
C ARG A 57 -8.46 -7.06 -15.05
N HIS A 58 -7.99 -7.60 -16.19
CA HIS A 58 -8.86 -8.14 -17.23
C HIS A 58 -9.62 -9.40 -16.77
N TYR A 59 -9.00 -10.13 -15.83
CA TYR A 59 -9.57 -11.33 -15.22
C TYR A 59 -10.26 -11.05 -13.89
N ARG A 60 -10.63 -9.78 -13.62
CA ARG A 60 -11.21 -9.33 -12.33
C ARG A 60 -10.37 -9.75 -11.11
N GLY A 61 -9.10 -9.99 -11.31
CA GLY A 61 -8.14 -10.26 -10.26
C GLY A 61 -7.52 -8.96 -9.73
N HIS A 62 -7.37 -8.88 -8.41
CA HIS A 62 -6.68 -7.81 -7.72
C HIS A 62 -5.55 -8.40 -6.88
N LEU A 63 -4.38 -7.79 -6.96
CA LEU A 63 -3.21 -8.22 -6.21
C LEU A 63 -2.82 -7.16 -5.19
N ALA A 64 -2.78 -7.54 -3.92
CA ALA A 64 -2.26 -6.72 -2.84
C ALA A 64 -0.94 -7.31 -2.35
N VAL A 65 0.14 -6.54 -2.48
CA VAL A 65 1.49 -6.93 -2.06
C VAL A 65 1.86 -6.12 -0.83
N VAL A 66 2.17 -6.79 0.27
CA VAL A 66 2.58 -6.17 1.53
C VAL A 66 4.04 -6.51 1.81
N THR A 67 4.83 -5.49 2.11
CA THR A 67 6.23 -5.64 2.48
C THR A 67 6.60 -4.68 3.61
N GLN A 68 7.59 -5.02 4.39
CA GLN A 68 8.03 -4.20 5.51
C GLN A 68 8.88 -3.01 5.05
N THR A 69 9.75 -3.21 4.07
CA THR A 69 10.68 -2.19 3.57
C THR A 69 10.90 -2.33 2.06
N ILE A 70 11.20 -1.23 1.41
CA ILE A 70 11.56 -1.22 -0.01
C ILE A 70 12.87 -1.98 -0.29
N PRO A 71 13.94 -1.83 0.51
CA PRO A 71 15.15 -2.62 0.32
C PRO A 71 14.94 -4.14 0.32
N ALA A 72 13.97 -4.65 1.10
CA ALA A 72 13.67 -6.08 1.15
C ALA A 72 13.10 -6.62 -0.18
N ILE A 73 12.40 -5.79 -0.94
CA ILE A 73 11.93 -6.13 -2.29
C ILE A 73 13.07 -5.97 -3.31
N ASP A 74 13.87 -4.92 -3.19
CA ASP A 74 15.01 -4.69 -4.09
C ASP A 74 16.03 -5.82 -4.04
N GLU A 75 16.26 -6.41 -2.87
CA GLU A 75 17.16 -7.56 -2.70
C GLU A 75 16.72 -8.77 -3.53
N ILE A 76 15.42 -8.99 -3.66
CA ILE A 76 14.85 -10.17 -4.31
C ILE A 76 14.57 -9.95 -5.80
N TYR A 77 14.00 -8.81 -6.12
CA TYR A 77 13.49 -8.51 -7.47
C TYR A 77 14.37 -7.56 -8.27
N GLY A 78 15.22 -6.80 -7.58
CA GLY A 78 15.96 -5.69 -8.15
C GLY A 78 15.09 -4.43 -8.28
N GLU A 79 15.75 -3.28 -8.34
CA GLU A 79 15.09 -1.97 -8.35
C GLU A 79 14.15 -1.76 -9.55
N ASN A 80 14.54 -2.23 -10.72
CA ASN A 80 13.73 -2.05 -11.95
C ASN A 80 12.40 -2.80 -11.87
N THR A 81 12.42 -4.07 -11.42
CA THR A 81 11.20 -4.87 -11.26
C THR A 81 10.32 -4.28 -10.15
N ARG A 82 10.91 -3.85 -9.03
CA ARG A 82 10.17 -3.17 -7.98
C ARG A 82 9.47 -1.91 -8.49
N ARG A 83 10.17 -1.07 -9.27
CA ARG A 83 9.59 0.13 -9.87
C ARG A 83 8.43 -0.19 -10.81
N ALA A 84 8.54 -1.27 -11.59
CA ALA A 84 7.43 -1.73 -12.44
C ALA A 84 6.23 -2.18 -11.60
N LEU A 85 6.45 -2.97 -10.53
CA LEU A 85 5.40 -3.37 -9.58
C LEU A 85 4.70 -2.14 -8.96
N GLN A 86 5.47 -1.15 -8.52
CA GLN A 86 4.93 0.09 -7.96
C GLN A 86 4.20 0.96 -8.98
N GLY A 87 4.69 0.99 -10.24
CA GLY A 87 4.06 1.72 -11.33
C GLY A 87 2.71 1.15 -11.73
N ASN A 88 2.52 -0.16 -11.59
CA ASN A 88 1.25 -0.84 -11.86
C ASN A 88 0.29 -0.88 -10.65
N ALA A 89 0.75 -0.42 -9.49
CA ALA A 89 -0.09 -0.36 -8.28
C ALA A 89 -0.90 0.94 -8.26
N GLY A 90 -2.18 0.87 -8.59
CA GLY A 90 -3.09 2.02 -8.57
C GLY A 90 -3.34 2.61 -7.17
N VAL A 91 -3.05 1.83 -6.12
CA VAL A 91 -3.13 2.28 -4.72
C VAL A 91 -1.85 1.88 -3.99
N LYS A 92 -1.21 2.84 -3.33
CA LYS A 92 -0.04 2.62 -2.47
C LYS A 92 -0.36 3.10 -1.07
N LEU A 93 -0.18 2.23 -0.10
CA LEU A 93 -0.46 2.52 1.31
C LEU A 93 0.84 2.46 2.10
N TYR A 94 1.16 3.55 2.77
CA TYR A 94 2.35 3.66 3.60
C TYR A 94 1.96 3.76 5.08
N LEU A 95 2.55 2.90 5.87
CA LEU A 95 2.63 3.01 7.32
C LEU A 95 3.88 3.80 7.70
N THR A 96 4.10 4.02 8.99
CA THR A 96 5.32 4.69 9.48
C THR A 96 6.58 3.97 8.98
N PRO A 97 7.34 4.58 8.07
CA PRO A 97 8.52 3.93 7.49
C PRO A 97 9.68 3.91 8.50
N SER A 98 10.44 2.81 8.50
CA SER A 98 11.59 2.62 9.38
C SER A 98 12.94 2.77 8.67
N ASP A 99 12.98 2.68 7.35
CA ASP A 99 14.20 2.77 6.55
C ASP A 99 14.22 4.00 5.64
N GLU A 100 15.42 4.46 5.33
CA GLU A 100 15.65 5.70 4.58
C GLU A 100 15.05 5.67 3.17
N LYS A 101 15.16 4.55 2.47
CA LYS A 101 14.66 4.41 1.11
C LYS A 101 13.13 4.47 1.03
N THR A 102 12.44 3.86 1.99
CA THR A 102 10.98 3.94 2.10
C THR A 102 10.52 5.35 2.48
N VAL A 103 11.27 6.06 3.35
CA VAL A 103 11.02 7.48 3.68
C VAL A 103 11.13 8.37 2.45
N GLU A 104 12.22 8.23 1.68
CA GLU A 104 12.45 8.97 0.45
C GLU A 104 11.35 8.72 -0.60
N GLU A 105 10.98 7.45 -0.81
CA GLU A 105 9.91 7.06 -1.73
C GLU A 105 8.56 7.63 -1.32
N LEU A 106 8.21 7.58 -0.03
CA LEU A 106 6.98 8.17 0.49
C LEU A 106 6.95 9.68 0.23
N SER A 107 8.03 10.39 0.59
CA SER A 107 8.12 11.84 0.38
C SER A 107 7.97 12.22 -1.11
N LYS A 108 8.55 11.43 -2.02
CA LYS A 108 8.41 11.62 -3.47
C LYS A 108 7.02 11.28 -3.97
N ALA A 109 6.43 10.18 -3.49
CA ALA A 109 5.11 9.71 -3.93
C ALA A 109 3.99 10.69 -3.56
N VAL A 110 4.12 11.38 -2.43
CA VAL A 110 3.15 12.39 -1.98
C VAL A 110 3.24 13.67 -2.82
N GLY A 111 4.41 13.96 -3.40
CA GLY A 111 4.62 15.09 -4.29
C GLY A 111 5.05 16.38 -3.57
N LYS A 112 4.93 17.49 -4.29
CA LYS A 112 5.42 18.77 -3.85
C LYS A 112 4.30 19.82 -3.77
N THR A 113 4.51 20.84 -2.97
CA THR A 113 3.65 22.00 -2.85
C THR A 113 4.49 23.28 -2.91
N THR A 114 3.81 24.39 -3.08
CA THR A 114 4.44 25.71 -3.12
C THR A 114 4.21 26.43 -1.80
N LYS A 115 5.29 26.85 -1.14
CA LYS A 115 5.24 27.62 0.09
C LYS A 115 5.76 29.03 -0.15
N THR A 116 4.99 30.02 0.27
CA THR A 116 5.46 31.41 0.28
C THR A 116 6.29 31.67 1.53
N VAL A 117 7.57 31.93 1.33
CA VAL A 117 8.49 32.32 2.41
C VAL A 117 8.61 33.83 2.46
N VAL A 118 8.19 34.42 3.56
CA VAL A 118 8.29 35.84 3.80
C VAL A 118 9.55 36.10 4.62
N THR A 119 10.59 36.65 3.96
CA THR A 119 11.81 37.05 4.63
C THR A 119 11.72 38.52 5.01
N LYS A 120 11.71 38.79 6.30
CA LYS A 120 11.76 40.18 6.83
C LYS A 120 13.20 40.52 7.17
N SER A 121 13.83 41.41 6.40
CA SER A 121 15.13 41.96 6.70
C SER A 121 14.97 43.27 7.45
N ARG A 122 15.67 43.41 8.57
CA ARG A 122 15.78 44.66 9.31
C ARG A 122 17.23 45.13 9.20
N SER A 123 17.44 46.21 8.46
CA SER A 123 18.74 46.87 8.46
C SER A 123 18.92 47.66 9.78
N ILE A 124 20.01 47.40 10.48
CA ILE A 124 20.40 48.17 11.67
C ILE A 124 21.23 49.33 11.17
N GLY A 125 20.57 50.39 10.66
CA GLY A 125 21.17 51.65 10.29
C GLY A 125 20.91 52.70 11.36
N LYS A 126 21.69 53.80 11.33
CA LYS A 126 21.61 54.92 12.30
C LYS A 126 20.28 55.69 12.25
N ASN A 127 19.41 55.45 11.27
CA ASN A 127 18.11 56.09 11.15
C ASN A 127 16.97 55.13 11.44
N PRO A 128 16.08 55.43 12.41
CA PRO A 128 15.00 54.53 12.82
C PRO A 128 13.90 54.34 11.75
N PHE A 129 13.90 55.08 10.65
CA PHE A 129 12.91 55.02 9.56
C PHE A 129 13.41 54.34 8.28
N GLU A 130 14.66 53.98 8.17
CA GLU A 130 15.24 53.31 7.01
C GLU A 130 15.40 51.81 7.26
N GLY A 131 14.77 51.00 6.39
CA GLY A 131 15.19 49.64 6.16
C GLY A 131 14.33 48.52 6.72
N ARG A 132 13.01 48.61 6.56
CA ARG A 132 12.18 47.39 6.57
C ARG A 132 11.99 46.93 5.15
N SER A 133 12.69 45.89 4.73
CA SER A 133 12.46 45.21 3.48
C SER A 133 11.72 43.89 3.79
N GLN A 134 10.59 43.68 3.13
CA GLN A 134 9.88 42.42 3.13
C GLN A 134 10.01 41.85 1.73
N SER A 135 10.67 40.72 1.61
CA SER A 135 10.74 39.94 0.37
C SER A 135 9.91 38.72 0.49
N GLU A 136 8.99 38.55 -0.44
CA GLU A 136 8.21 37.35 -0.58
C GLU A 136 8.83 36.48 -1.68
N ARG A 137 9.21 35.26 -1.33
CA ARG A 137 9.72 34.26 -2.26
C ARG A 137 8.88 33.02 -2.19
N THR A 138 8.49 32.54 -3.35
CA THR A 138 7.81 31.27 -3.48
C THR A 138 8.84 30.17 -3.63
N GLU A 139 8.83 29.19 -2.73
CA GLU A 139 9.71 28.04 -2.75
C GLU A 139 8.90 26.75 -2.90
N GLU A 140 9.38 25.88 -3.79
CA GLU A 140 8.83 24.53 -3.91
C GLU A 140 9.35 23.69 -2.74
N THR A 141 8.45 23.03 -2.04
CA THR A 141 8.79 22.15 -0.91
C THR A 141 8.02 20.82 -1.03
N SER A 142 8.56 19.75 -0.48
CA SER A 142 7.82 18.49 -0.38
C SER A 142 6.55 18.69 0.44
N LEU A 143 5.44 18.08 -0.01
CA LEU A 143 4.17 18.08 0.75
C LEU A 143 4.30 17.32 2.07
N LEU A 144 5.14 16.28 2.09
CA LEU A 144 5.55 15.53 3.28
C LEU A 144 7.08 15.40 3.25
N PRO A 145 7.83 16.29 3.93
CA PRO A 145 9.28 16.19 4.03
C PRO A 145 9.73 14.87 4.66
N GLU A 146 10.91 14.40 4.32
CA GLU A 146 11.43 13.11 4.78
C GLU A 146 11.52 13.02 6.32
N ASP A 147 11.89 14.11 6.99
CA ASP A 147 11.93 14.17 8.44
C ASP A 147 10.55 14.09 9.09
N GLU A 148 9.50 14.59 8.44
CA GLU A 148 8.11 14.42 8.86
C GLU A 148 7.60 13.02 8.52
N ALA A 149 7.90 12.50 7.35
CA ALA A 149 7.55 11.13 6.95
C ALA A 149 8.12 10.09 7.92
N ARG A 150 9.38 10.28 8.37
CA ARG A 150 10.03 9.43 9.37
C ARG A 150 9.36 9.47 10.75
N ARG A 151 8.70 10.57 11.07
CA ARG A 151 7.98 10.78 12.33
C ARG A 151 6.47 10.64 12.21
N LEU A 152 6.00 10.01 11.13
CA LEU A 152 4.58 9.71 10.97
C LEU A 152 4.07 8.92 12.18
N PRO A 153 2.98 9.35 12.86
CA PRO A 153 2.43 8.63 14.00
C PRO A 153 2.04 7.19 13.63
N LEU A 154 2.22 6.25 14.57
CA LEU A 154 1.92 4.82 14.34
C LEU A 154 0.44 4.54 14.09
N ASP A 155 -0.44 5.46 14.47
CA ASP A 155 -1.88 5.40 14.26
C ASP A 155 -2.32 6.11 12.96
N GLU A 156 -1.36 6.56 12.16
CA GLU A 156 -1.63 7.22 10.88
C GLU A 156 -1.09 6.42 9.70
N ILE A 157 -1.73 6.65 8.56
CA ILE A 157 -1.35 6.07 7.26
C ILE A 157 -1.39 7.15 6.19
N VAL A 158 -0.58 6.95 5.17
CA VAL A 158 -0.64 7.75 3.94
C VAL A 158 -1.04 6.85 2.79
N ILE A 159 -2.09 7.25 2.08
CA ILE A 159 -2.62 6.54 0.93
C ILE A 159 -2.37 7.40 -0.30
N VAL A 160 -1.69 6.84 -1.29
CA VAL A 160 -1.47 7.46 -2.60
C VAL A 160 -2.27 6.67 -3.62
N VAL A 161 -3.20 7.34 -4.26
CA VAL A 161 -4.04 6.79 -5.34
C VAL A 161 -3.67 7.49 -6.63
N ASP A 162 -3.54 6.74 -7.72
CA ASP A 162 -3.19 7.30 -9.01
C ASP A 162 -4.18 8.39 -9.44
N ALA A 163 -3.64 9.48 -9.98
CA ALA A 163 -4.39 10.67 -10.43
C ALA A 163 -5.24 11.36 -9.32
N GLN A 164 -4.94 11.11 -8.04
CA GLN A 164 -5.63 11.76 -6.91
C GLN A 164 -4.63 12.41 -5.95
N MET A 165 -5.14 13.34 -5.15
CA MET A 165 -4.35 13.91 -4.05
C MET A 165 -4.10 12.84 -2.99
N PRO A 166 -2.90 12.81 -2.39
CA PRO A 166 -2.60 11.87 -1.33
C PRO A 166 -3.50 12.10 -0.12
N ILE A 167 -3.85 11.02 0.56
CA ILE A 167 -4.74 11.03 1.71
C ILE A 167 -3.94 10.65 2.95
N ARG A 168 -3.95 11.51 3.97
CA ARG A 168 -3.46 11.17 5.30
C ARG A 168 -4.65 10.83 6.19
N ALA A 169 -4.67 9.64 6.77
CA ALA A 169 -5.81 9.12 7.51
C ALA A 169 -5.37 8.39 8.78
N LYS A 170 -6.31 8.17 9.69
CA LYS A 170 -6.08 7.28 10.84
C LYS A 170 -6.12 5.82 10.40
N ARG A 171 -5.20 5.04 10.96
CA ARG A 171 -5.16 3.59 10.77
C ARG A 171 -6.35 2.94 11.45
N VAL A 172 -7.06 2.09 10.75
CA VAL A 172 -8.12 1.28 11.37
C VAL A 172 -7.48 0.20 12.23
N VAL A 173 -7.90 0.13 13.48
CA VAL A 173 -7.51 -0.91 14.43
C VAL A 173 -8.71 -1.83 14.57
N TYR A 174 -8.67 -3.00 13.92
CA TYR A 174 -9.83 -3.88 13.74
C TYR A 174 -10.50 -4.32 15.04
N TYR A 175 -9.72 -4.48 16.11
CA TYR A 175 -10.25 -4.86 17.43
C TYR A 175 -10.82 -3.68 18.25
N GLU A 176 -10.68 -2.44 17.79
CA GLU A 176 -11.24 -1.23 18.39
C GLU A 176 -12.41 -0.69 17.55
N ASP A 177 -12.36 -0.84 16.25
CA ASP A 177 -13.36 -0.36 15.32
C ASP A 177 -14.69 -1.12 15.49
N PRO A 178 -15.83 -0.43 15.65
CA PRO A 178 -17.13 -1.06 15.90
C PRO A 178 -17.57 -2.02 14.77
N PHE A 179 -17.29 -1.69 13.52
CA PHE A 179 -17.65 -2.50 12.37
C PHE A 179 -16.89 -3.84 12.38
N PHE A 180 -15.56 -3.79 12.54
CA PHE A 180 -14.75 -5.00 12.59
C PHE A 180 -14.97 -5.82 13.87
N LYS A 181 -15.25 -5.17 15.00
CA LYS A 181 -15.67 -5.86 16.23
C LYS A 181 -16.93 -6.70 16.03
N ALA A 182 -17.92 -6.14 15.34
CA ALA A 182 -19.18 -6.85 15.06
C ALA A 182 -18.93 -8.09 14.18
N ILE A 183 -18.10 -7.93 13.11
CA ILE A 183 -17.72 -9.05 12.25
C ILE A 183 -16.97 -10.14 13.04
N HIS A 184 -15.98 -9.73 13.86
CA HIS A 184 -15.23 -10.67 14.69
C HIS A 184 -16.13 -11.42 15.68
N ALA A 185 -17.04 -10.71 16.34
CA ALA A 185 -17.99 -11.32 17.27
C ALA A 185 -18.95 -12.31 16.58
N ALA A 186 -19.32 -12.03 15.33
CA ALA A 186 -20.16 -12.94 14.52
C ALA A 186 -19.41 -14.21 14.07
N GLN A 187 -18.07 -14.19 14.07
CA GLN A 187 -17.23 -15.34 13.70
C GLN A 187 -16.90 -16.26 14.88
N THR A 188 -17.52 -16.07 16.07
CA THR A 188 -17.34 -16.93 17.22
C THR A 188 -18.03 -18.27 17.01
N GLY A 189 -17.30 -19.25 16.48
CA GLY A 189 -17.71 -20.63 16.25
C GLY A 189 -16.56 -21.41 15.63
N GLU A 190 -16.63 -22.73 15.64
CA GLU A 190 -15.69 -23.55 14.87
C GLU A 190 -15.81 -23.18 13.39
N LEU A 191 -14.68 -22.77 12.79
CA LEU A 191 -14.64 -22.61 11.34
C LEU A 191 -15.09 -23.92 10.70
N PRO A 192 -16.07 -23.91 9.79
CA PRO A 192 -16.51 -25.14 9.13
C PRO A 192 -15.41 -25.64 8.21
N PHE A 193 -14.47 -26.41 8.75
CA PHE A 193 -13.56 -27.18 7.92
C PHE A 193 -14.39 -28.21 7.15
N PRO A 194 -14.20 -28.35 5.84
CA PRO A 194 -14.85 -29.40 5.09
C PRO A 194 -14.50 -30.75 5.72
N LYS A 195 -15.52 -31.48 6.19
CA LYS A 195 -15.30 -32.82 6.69
C LYS A 195 -14.80 -33.67 5.53
N PRO A 196 -13.80 -34.55 5.74
CA PRO A 196 -13.35 -35.45 4.70
C PRO A 196 -14.54 -36.24 4.16
N GLY A 197 -14.88 -36.12 2.86
CA GLY A 197 -15.97 -36.82 2.20
C GLY A 197 -17.35 -36.13 2.17
N GLY A 198 -17.50 -34.91 2.70
CA GLY A 198 -18.73 -34.12 2.54
C GLY A 198 -18.56 -33.08 1.45
N GLY A 199 -19.48 -33.01 0.50
CA GLY A 199 -19.54 -31.94 -0.48
C GLY A 199 -19.53 -30.59 0.25
N GLY A 200 -18.69 -29.65 -0.25
CA GLY A 200 -18.44 -28.37 0.40
C GLY A 200 -19.73 -27.61 0.70
N PRO A 201 -19.77 -26.83 1.79
CA PRO A 201 -20.92 -25.99 2.09
C PRO A 201 -21.08 -24.93 1.00
N GLN A 202 -22.24 -24.92 0.35
CA GLN A 202 -22.69 -23.76 -0.41
C GLN A 202 -22.98 -22.62 0.59
N GLY A 203 -21.92 -21.92 1.01
CA GLY A 203 -22.02 -20.78 1.90
C GLY A 203 -22.43 -19.54 1.12
N THR A 204 -23.74 -19.30 1.00
CA THR A 204 -24.25 -17.97 0.74
C THR A 204 -23.97 -17.10 1.96
N LEU A 205 -22.95 -16.25 1.88
CA LEU A 205 -22.80 -15.13 2.81
C LEU A 205 -23.94 -14.14 2.53
N PRO A 206 -24.80 -13.83 3.50
CA PRO A 206 -25.79 -12.76 3.32
C PRO A 206 -25.06 -11.43 3.38
N LEU A 207 -24.73 -10.86 2.23
CA LEU A 207 -24.43 -9.45 2.10
C LEU A 207 -25.76 -8.69 2.09
N SER A 208 -26.30 -8.37 3.26
CA SER A 208 -27.30 -7.33 3.39
C SER A 208 -26.58 -5.98 3.35
N MET A 209 -26.93 -5.18 2.35
CA MET A 209 -26.54 -3.77 2.26
C MET A 209 -27.05 -2.96 3.45
#